data_c3432ac7949e5c5863c3f977097ba4b0
#
_entry.id   c3432ac7949e5c5863c3f977097ba4b0
#
_cell.length_a   1.000
_cell.length_b   1.000
_cell.length_c   1.000
_cell.angle_alpha   90.00
_cell.angle_beta   90.00
_cell.angle_gamma   90.00
#
_symmetry.space_group_name_H-M   'P 1'
#
loop_
_entity.id
_entity.type
_entity.pdbx_description
1 polymer ?
#
loop_
_entity_poly.entity_id
_entity_poly.type
_entity_poly.pdbx_seq_one_letter_code
_entity_poly.pdbx_strand_id
1 'polypeptide(L)'
;MQKKNDERKIEVYNFINDFIKEYGVCPSYDEIASSIGCAKSTLFKYMKRLEEEGYIERYGRNQVVTVENSNSIDRVPVIGSVACGKPKLAIEDIQGYLPINIDWLGRGEYFGLVADGDSMINIGINDGDIVIIRKQSTAENGQVVVALIPDEYGGEMTATLKRFYKERGRYRLQPENDTMKDIYVKSLEILGIAVKTISDVK
;
A
#
# COMPACT_ATOMS: atom_id res chain seq x y z
N MET A 1 22.98 -32.99 -10.69
CA MET A 1 22.28 -31.82 -11.27
C MET A 1 20.96 -31.52 -10.52
N GLN A 2 20.16 -32.50 -10.18
CA GLN A 2 18.88 -32.39 -9.48
C GLN A 2 19.03 -31.78 -8.06
N LYS A 3 20.01 -32.25 -7.26
CA LYS A 3 20.25 -31.78 -5.90
C LYS A 3 20.54 -30.27 -5.81
N LYS A 4 21.35 -29.73 -6.72
CA LYS A 4 21.67 -28.29 -6.78
C LYS A 4 20.43 -27.44 -7.19
N ASN A 5 19.50 -28.02 -7.93
CA ASN A 5 18.26 -27.38 -8.37
C ASN A 5 17.23 -27.33 -7.23
N ASP A 6 17.23 -28.34 -6.35
CA ASP A 6 16.37 -28.38 -5.18
C ASP A 6 16.88 -27.43 -4.07
N GLU A 7 18.20 -27.30 -3.89
CA GLU A 7 18.80 -26.31 -2.98
C GLU A 7 18.41 -24.88 -3.38
N ARG A 8 18.52 -24.53 -4.67
CA ARG A 8 18.13 -23.21 -5.18
C ARG A 8 16.63 -22.94 -5.06
N LYS A 9 15.79 -23.94 -5.23
CA LYS A 9 14.34 -23.81 -5.00
C LYS A 9 14.04 -23.48 -3.55
N ILE A 10 14.73 -24.11 -2.60
CA ILE A 10 14.59 -23.84 -1.16
C ILE A 10 15.08 -22.42 -0.82
N GLU A 11 16.19 -21.96 -1.43
CA GLU A 11 16.67 -20.58 -1.27
C GLU A 11 15.59 -19.55 -1.70
N VAL A 12 14.93 -19.78 -2.82
CA VAL A 12 13.82 -18.92 -3.29
C VAL A 12 12.67 -18.91 -2.28
N TYR A 13 12.26 -20.07 -1.77
CA TYR A 13 11.21 -20.17 -0.76
C TYR A 13 11.56 -19.41 0.51
N ASN A 14 12.77 -19.65 1.06
CA ASN A 14 13.21 -19.00 2.28
C ASN A 14 13.28 -17.47 2.11
N PHE A 15 13.81 -17.00 0.98
CA PHE A 15 13.86 -15.56 0.71
C PHE A 15 12.46 -14.93 0.72
N ILE A 16 11.48 -15.53 0.04
CA ILE A 16 10.09 -15.05 0.03
C ILE A 16 9.54 -15.01 1.47
N ASN A 17 9.74 -16.10 2.22
CA ASN A 17 9.22 -16.24 3.57
C ASN A 17 9.81 -15.20 4.53
N ASP A 18 11.13 -15.02 4.48
CA ASP A 18 11.86 -14.07 5.34
C ASP A 18 11.53 -12.62 4.96
N PHE A 19 11.42 -12.33 3.66
CA PHE A 19 11.03 -11.00 3.17
C PHE A 19 9.63 -10.61 3.66
N ILE A 20 8.65 -11.53 3.58
CA ILE A 20 7.30 -11.27 4.08
C ILE A 20 7.30 -11.05 5.60
N LYS A 21 8.09 -11.81 6.35
CA LYS A 21 8.22 -11.65 7.81
C LYS A 21 8.85 -10.30 8.18
N GLU A 22 9.84 -9.86 7.42
CA GLU A 22 10.59 -8.62 7.72
C GLU A 22 9.84 -7.36 7.26
N TYR A 23 9.32 -7.38 6.03
CA TYR A 23 8.74 -6.18 5.39
C TYR A 23 7.21 -6.17 5.38
N GLY A 24 6.54 -7.28 5.70
CA GLY A 24 5.08 -7.38 5.74
C GLY A 24 4.40 -7.38 4.35
N VAL A 25 5.18 -7.41 3.27
CA VAL A 25 4.71 -7.40 1.88
C VAL A 25 5.37 -8.51 1.07
N CYS A 26 4.75 -8.89 -0.04
CA CYS A 26 5.34 -9.89 -0.94
C CYS A 26 6.46 -9.26 -1.78
N PRO A 27 7.62 -9.94 -1.93
CA PRO A 27 8.67 -9.47 -2.82
C PRO A 27 8.23 -9.55 -4.28
N SER A 28 8.71 -8.62 -5.10
CA SER A 28 8.58 -8.68 -6.56
C SER A 28 9.51 -9.74 -7.15
N TYR A 29 9.22 -10.20 -8.36
CA TYR A 29 10.09 -11.16 -9.05
C TYR A 29 11.50 -10.59 -9.33
N ASP A 30 11.62 -9.28 -9.47
CA ASP A 30 12.91 -8.61 -9.65
C ASP A 30 13.76 -8.64 -8.39
N GLU A 31 13.15 -8.39 -7.24
CA GLU A 31 13.81 -8.50 -5.93
C GLU A 31 14.26 -9.93 -5.65
N ILE A 32 13.38 -10.92 -5.92
CA ILE A 32 13.73 -12.33 -5.73
C ILE A 32 14.89 -12.73 -6.66
N ALA A 33 14.80 -12.39 -7.96
CA ALA A 33 15.81 -12.75 -8.94
C ALA A 33 17.17 -12.11 -8.62
N SER A 34 17.17 -10.85 -8.18
CA SER A 34 18.38 -10.11 -7.79
C SER A 34 19.02 -10.69 -6.53
N SER A 35 18.23 -11.00 -5.51
CA SER A 35 18.72 -11.57 -4.25
C SER A 35 19.29 -12.99 -4.43
N ILE A 36 18.63 -13.84 -5.22
CA ILE A 36 19.06 -15.22 -5.49
C ILE A 36 20.20 -15.26 -6.52
N GLY A 37 20.43 -14.17 -7.27
CA GLY A 37 21.45 -14.10 -8.32
C GLY A 37 21.13 -15.03 -9.50
N CYS A 38 19.87 -15.06 -9.97
CA CYS A 38 19.45 -15.88 -11.08
C CYS A 38 18.69 -15.09 -12.15
N ALA A 39 18.68 -15.58 -13.38
CA ALA A 39 17.85 -14.99 -14.43
C ALA A 39 16.35 -15.18 -14.14
N LYS A 40 15.51 -14.21 -14.53
CA LYS A 40 14.04 -14.27 -14.37
C LYS A 40 13.45 -15.58 -14.93
N SER A 41 13.92 -16.03 -16.09
CA SER A 41 13.48 -17.30 -16.71
C SER A 41 13.77 -18.53 -15.85
N THR A 42 14.84 -18.50 -15.08
CA THR A 42 15.20 -19.55 -14.12
C THR A 42 14.33 -19.44 -12.87
N LEU A 43 14.14 -18.24 -12.36
CA LEU A 43 13.23 -17.98 -11.24
C LEU A 43 11.83 -18.50 -11.55
N PHE A 44 11.26 -18.21 -12.73
CA PHE A 44 9.95 -18.72 -13.12
C PHE A 44 9.82 -20.24 -13.03
N LYS A 45 10.88 -20.99 -13.32
CA LYS A 45 10.89 -22.46 -13.18
C LYS A 45 10.81 -22.89 -11.72
N TYR A 46 11.53 -22.18 -10.82
CA TYR A 46 11.46 -22.45 -9.38
C TYR A 46 10.10 -22.10 -8.81
N MET A 47 9.56 -20.94 -9.18
CA MET A 47 8.25 -20.49 -8.74
C MET A 47 7.15 -21.45 -9.15
N LYS A 48 7.16 -21.91 -10.41
CA LYS A 48 6.21 -22.90 -10.90
C LYS A 48 6.26 -24.20 -10.10
N ARG A 49 7.46 -24.71 -9.80
CA ARG A 49 7.62 -25.92 -8.98
C ARG A 49 7.14 -25.74 -7.56
N LEU A 50 7.46 -24.59 -6.92
CA LEU A 50 7.00 -24.29 -5.56
C LEU A 50 5.47 -24.21 -5.50
N GLU A 51 4.84 -23.65 -6.53
CA GLU A 51 3.38 -23.57 -6.67
C GLU A 51 2.76 -24.96 -6.87
N GLU A 52 3.31 -25.78 -7.81
CA GLU A 52 2.87 -27.17 -8.07
C GLU A 52 3.04 -28.07 -6.85
N GLU A 53 4.06 -27.85 -6.03
CA GLU A 53 4.33 -28.58 -4.79
C GLU A 53 3.53 -28.03 -3.59
N GLY A 54 2.78 -26.92 -3.78
CA GLY A 54 1.92 -26.32 -2.75
C GLY A 54 2.66 -25.53 -1.66
N TYR A 55 3.87 -25.07 -1.92
CA TYR A 55 4.64 -24.23 -0.97
C TYR A 55 4.34 -22.73 -1.08
N ILE A 56 3.90 -22.28 -2.27
CA ILE A 56 3.53 -20.89 -2.51
C ILE A 56 2.19 -20.79 -3.22
N GLU A 57 1.52 -19.67 -3.02
CA GLU A 57 0.31 -19.26 -3.73
C GLU A 57 0.58 -17.96 -4.50
N ARG A 58 -0.07 -17.78 -5.66
CA ARG A 58 0.04 -16.56 -6.45
C ARG A 58 -1.06 -15.57 -6.13
N TYR A 59 -0.64 -14.31 -5.98
CA TYR A 59 -1.54 -13.16 -5.84
C TYR A 59 -1.28 -12.20 -7.01
N GLY A 60 -2.22 -12.13 -7.98
CA GLY A 60 -2.05 -11.25 -9.15
C GLY A 60 -0.95 -11.71 -10.12
N ARG A 61 -0.41 -10.77 -10.90
CA ARG A 61 0.51 -11.11 -12.01
C ARG A 61 1.93 -11.48 -11.57
N ASN A 62 2.46 -10.87 -10.52
CA ASN A 62 3.87 -11.00 -10.14
C ASN A 62 4.10 -11.08 -8.62
N GLN A 63 3.09 -11.42 -7.84
CA GLN A 63 3.19 -11.51 -6.39
C GLN A 63 2.90 -12.92 -5.93
N VAL A 64 3.65 -13.38 -4.93
CA VAL A 64 3.55 -14.73 -4.37
C VAL A 64 3.69 -14.67 -2.86
N VAL A 65 3.01 -15.60 -2.19
CA VAL A 65 3.09 -15.79 -0.75
C VAL A 65 3.42 -17.25 -0.46
N THR A 66 4.15 -17.50 0.61
CA THR A 66 4.33 -18.85 1.12
C THR A 66 3.05 -19.32 1.80
N VAL A 67 2.71 -20.61 1.69
CA VAL A 67 1.53 -21.18 2.35
C VAL A 67 1.59 -20.98 3.88
N GLU A 68 2.78 -20.98 4.45
CA GLU A 68 3.00 -20.66 5.88
C GLU A 68 2.50 -19.26 6.26
N ASN A 69 2.61 -18.28 5.36
CA ASN A 69 2.17 -16.89 5.57
C ASN A 69 0.80 -16.58 4.94
N SER A 70 0.19 -17.51 4.20
CA SER A 70 -1.06 -17.24 3.46
C SER A 70 -2.24 -16.88 4.38
N ASN A 71 -2.29 -17.47 5.58
CA ASN A 71 -3.32 -17.18 6.59
C ASN A 71 -3.15 -15.81 7.26
N SER A 72 -1.98 -15.20 7.13
CA SER A 72 -1.66 -13.89 7.72
C SER A 72 -1.72 -12.76 6.67
N ILE A 73 -1.99 -13.07 5.41
CA ILE A 73 -2.00 -12.08 4.32
C ILE A 73 -3.42 -11.71 3.96
N ASP A 74 -3.72 -10.42 4.06
CA ASP A 74 -4.95 -9.83 3.55
C ASP A 74 -4.72 -9.17 2.19
N ARG A 75 -5.77 -9.08 1.39
CA ARG A 75 -5.77 -8.39 0.10
C ARG A 75 -6.25 -6.97 0.28
N VAL A 76 -5.32 -6.05 0.45
CA VAL A 76 -5.63 -4.63 0.55
C VAL A 76 -5.91 -4.09 -0.86
N PRO A 77 -7.14 -3.63 -1.17
CA PRO A 77 -7.44 -3.04 -2.47
C PRO A 77 -6.67 -1.74 -2.65
N VAL A 78 -6.02 -1.56 -3.80
CA VAL A 78 -5.32 -0.33 -4.18
C VAL A 78 -6.22 0.46 -5.12
N ILE A 79 -6.50 1.71 -4.77
CA ILE A 79 -7.26 2.66 -5.56
C ILE A 79 -6.32 3.73 -6.13
N GLY A 80 -6.50 4.07 -7.41
CA GLY A 80 -5.65 5.06 -8.09
C GLY A 80 -5.96 6.49 -7.68
N SER A 81 -7.25 6.77 -7.46
CA SER A 81 -7.71 8.08 -6.98
C SER A 81 -9.01 7.90 -6.21
N VAL A 82 -9.33 8.86 -5.35
CA VAL A 82 -10.65 8.92 -4.74
C VAL A 82 -11.52 9.78 -5.67
N ALA A 83 -12.44 9.13 -6.38
CA ALA A 83 -13.30 9.83 -7.33
C ALA A 83 -14.08 10.96 -6.66
N CYS A 84 -13.95 12.16 -7.22
CA CYS A 84 -14.73 13.32 -6.82
C CYS A 84 -16.23 13.07 -6.99
N GLY A 85 -17.04 13.48 -6.02
CA GLY A 85 -18.51 13.48 -6.15
C GLY A 85 -19.25 12.22 -5.70
N LYS A 86 -18.57 11.13 -5.31
CA LYS A 86 -19.23 9.97 -4.70
C LYS A 86 -18.66 9.72 -3.30
N PRO A 87 -19.46 9.78 -2.22
CA PRO A 87 -19.01 9.61 -0.83
C PRO A 87 -18.66 8.15 -0.46
N LYS A 88 -18.62 7.25 -1.42
CA LYS A 88 -18.13 5.86 -1.23
C LYS A 88 -16.90 5.69 -2.09
N LEU A 89 -15.83 5.17 -1.48
CA LEU A 89 -14.70 4.59 -2.20
C LEU A 89 -15.30 3.67 -3.28
N ALA A 90 -15.32 4.14 -4.52
CA ALA A 90 -15.96 3.41 -5.59
C ALA A 90 -15.12 2.15 -5.84
N ILE A 91 -15.73 0.98 -5.62
CA ILE A 91 -15.15 -0.32 -5.99
C ILE A 91 -14.73 -0.34 -7.47
N GLU A 92 -15.27 0.59 -8.26
CA GLU A 92 -15.00 0.78 -9.69
C GLU A 92 -13.57 1.27 -10.01
N ASP A 93 -12.84 1.84 -9.02
CA ASP A 93 -11.47 2.37 -9.20
C ASP A 93 -10.36 1.48 -8.62
N ILE A 94 -10.64 0.20 -8.31
CA ILE A 94 -9.61 -0.72 -7.83
C ILE A 94 -8.64 -1.03 -8.97
N GLN A 95 -7.40 -0.56 -8.85
CA GLN A 95 -6.32 -0.82 -9.80
C GLN A 95 -5.67 -2.19 -9.58
N GLY A 96 -5.82 -2.76 -8.38
CA GLY A 96 -5.24 -4.04 -8.00
C GLY A 96 -5.41 -4.34 -6.52
N TYR A 97 -4.73 -5.39 -6.09
CA TYR A 97 -4.69 -5.78 -4.68
C TYR A 97 -3.25 -5.95 -4.25
N LEU A 98 -2.93 -5.44 -3.07
CA LEU A 98 -1.64 -5.58 -2.44
C LEU A 98 -1.73 -6.65 -1.34
N PRO A 99 -1.02 -7.77 -1.45
CA PRO A 99 -0.97 -8.77 -0.40
C PRO A 99 -0.06 -8.28 0.73
N ILE A 100 -0.64 -8.00 1.90
CA ILE A 100 0.08 -7.49 3.07
C ILE A 100 -0.19 -8.40 4.26
N ASN A 101 0.85 -8.68 5.05
CA ASN A 101 0.67 -9.40 6.30
C ASN A 101 -0.17 -8.57 7.28
N ILE A 102 -1.34 -9.11 7.69
CA ILE A 102 -2.29 -8.42 8.56
C ILE A 102 -1.71 -8.14 9.96
N ASP A 103 -0.79 -8.96 10.43
CA ASP A 103 -0.13 -8.75 11.71
C ASP A 103 0.73 -7.48 11.71
N TRP A 104 1.19 -7.07 10.53
CA TRP A 104 1.95 -5.85 10.32
C TRP A 104 1.09 -4.58 10.34
N LEU A 105 -0.18 -4.69 9.96
CA LEU A 105 -1.15 -3.59 9.94
C LEU A 105 -2.00 -3.52 11.22
N GLY A 106 -2.18 -4.66 11.90
CA GLY A 106 -3.10 -4.81 13.01
C GLY A 106 -4.55 -5.00 12.54
N ARG A 107 -5.49 -4.99 13.50
CA ARG A 107 -6.92 -5.17 13.21
C ARG A 107 -7.51 -3.91 12.58
N GLY A 108 -8.29 -4.07 11.51
CA GLY A 108 -8.99 -2.99 10.84
C GLY A 108 -9.32 -3.32 9.39
N GLU A 109 -10.01 -2.41 8.72
CA GLU A 109 -10.18 -2.43 7.28
C GLU A 109 -9.20 -1.46 6.65
N TYR A 110 -8.60 -1.87 5.53
CA TYR A 110 -7.54 -1.12 4.88
C TYR A 110 -7.79 -0.94 3.38
N PHE A 111 -7.24 0.12 2.82
CA PHE A 111 -7.05 0.28 1.38
C PHE A 111 -5.72 0.97 1.10
N GLY A 112 -5.17 0.74 -0.07
CA GLY A 112 -4.03 1.47 -0.61
C GLY A 112 -4.51 2.64 -1.44
N LEU A 113 -3.90 3.81 -1.26
CA LEU A 113 -4.10 4.98 -2.10
C LEU A 113 -2.78 5.29 -2.81
N VAL A 114 -2.82 5.43 -4.13
CA VAL A 114 -1.67 5.93 -4.88
C VAL A 114 -1.56 7.44 -4.62
N ALA A 115 -0.42 7.86 -4.09
CA ALA A 115 -0.13 9.27 -3.87
C ALA A 115 0.02 10.00 -5.22
N ASP A 116 -0.61 11.16 -5.33
CA ASP A 116 -0.55 12.04 -6.49
C ASP A 116 0.07 13.37 -6.08
N GLY A 117 1.23 13.69 -6.67
CA GLY A 117 2.00 14.89 -6.40
C GLY A 117 2.89 14.82 -5.15
N ASP A 118 3.45 15.96 -4.81
CA ASP A 118 4.55 16.14 -3.86
C ASP A 118 4.14 16.76 -2.52
N SER A 119 2.85 16.82 -2.25
CA SER A 119 2.33 17.54 -1.06
C SER A 119 2.74 16.95 0.29
N MET A 120 3.32 15.74 0.32
CA MET A 120 3.69 15.01 1.52
C MET A 120 5.16 14.54 1.52
N ILE A 121 6.00 15.16 0.69
CA ILE A 121 7.40 14.75 0.48
C ILE A 121 8.27 14.87 1.74
N ASN A 122 8.01 15.85 2.62
CA ASN A 122 8.81 16.06 3.83
C ASN A 122 8.71 14.90 4.84
N ILE A 123 7.70 14.03 4.69
CA ILE A 123 7.56 12.81 5.49
C ILE A 123 7.82 11.53 4.68
N GLY A 124 8.43 11.68 3.49
CA GLY A 124 8.85 10.55 2.66
C GLY A 124 7.75 9.91 1.83
N ILE A 125 6.61 10.58 1.64
CA ILE A 125 5.56 10.14 0.70
C ILE A 125 5.77 10.90 -0.60
N ASN A 126 6.16 10.18 -1.65
CA ASN A 126 6.45 10.72 -2.97
C ASN A 126 5.31 10.43 -3.95
N ASP A 127 5.34 11.12 -5.06
CA ASP A 127 4.44 10.83 -6.18
C ASP A 127 4.58 9.37 -6.66
N GLY A 128 3.44 8.67 -6.79
CA GLY A 128 3.36 7.27 -7.17
C GLY A 128 3.50 6.26 -6.02
N ASP A 129 3.85 6.69 -4.80
CA ASP A 129 3.89 5.80 -3.63
C ASP A 129 2.51 5.26 -3.30
N ILE A 130 2.45 4.02 -2.78
CA ILE A 130 1.20 3.46 -2.25
C ILE A 130 1.13 3.72 -0.75
N VAL A 131 0.17 4.53 -0.33
CA VAL A 131 -0.09 4.81 1.08
C VAL A 131 -1.18 3.88 1.59
N ILE A 132 -0.88 3.08 2.61
CA ILE A 132 -1.85 2.20 3.25
C ILE A 132 -2.66 3.00 4.26
N ILE A 133 -3.95 3.02 4.04
CA ILE A 133 -4.94 3.77 4.81
C ILE A 133 -5.78 2.81 5.64
N ARG A 134 -5.82 3.02 6.95
CA ARG A 134 -6.79 2.35 7.83
C ARG A 134 -8.10 3.13 7.80
N LYS A 135 -9.20 2.47 7.40
CA LYS A 135 -10.52 3.08 7.33
C LYS A 135 -11.00 3.49 8.71
N GLN A 136 -11.34 4.74 8.86
CA GLN A 136 -12.02 5.30 10.04
C GLN A 136 -12.54 6.70 9.74
N SER A 137 -13.58 7.14 10.46
CA SER A 137 -14.24 8.44 10.25
C SER A 137 -13.73 9.55 11.18
N THR A 138 -12.74 9.26 12.03
CA THR A 138 -12.19 10.21 13.00
C THR A 138 -10.67 10.18 12.95
N ALA A 139 -10.05 11.29 13.32
CA ALA A 139 -8.60 11.38 13.47
C ALA A 139 -8.23 12.31 14.63
N GLU A 140 -7.03 12.11 15.16
CA GLU A 140 -6.40 12.96 16.15
C GLU A 140 -5.51 14.01 15.47
N ASN A 141 -5.30 15.13 16.15
CA ASN A 141 -4.41 16.19 15.66
C ASN A 141 -3.00 15.63 15.42
N GLY A 142 -2.45 15.95 14.26
CA GLY A 142 -1.13 15.50 13.84
C GLY A 142 -1.12 14.20 13.03
N GLN A 143 -2.24 13.48 12.93
CA GLN A 143 -2.32 12.29 12.05
C GLN A 143 -2.43 12.70 10.58
N VAL A 144 -1.84 11.90 9.72
CA VAL A 144 -2.01 12.03 8.26
C VAL A 144 -3.28 11.32 7.85
N VAL A 145 -4.18 12.03 7.17
CA VAL A 145 -5.52 11.53 6.81
C VAL A 145 -5.76 11.60 5.32
N VAL A 146 -6.59 10.71 4.82
CA VAL A 146 -7.33 10.90 3.58
C VAL A 146 -8.66 11.52 3.95
N ALA A 147 -8.93 12.73 3.46
CA ALA A 147 -10.15 13.45 3.71
C ALA A 147 -10.80 13.91 2.42
N LEU A 148 -12.14 13.90 2.40
CA LEU A 148 -12.93 14.60 1.38
C LEU A 148 -13.22 16.01 1.86
N ILE A 149 -12.92 16.98 1.04
CA ILE A 149 -13.19 18.41 1.27
C ILE A 149 -14.05 18.96 0.14
N PRO A 150 -14.93 19.95 0.41
CA PRO A 150 -15.62 20.66 -0.65
C PRO A 150 -14.59 21.37 -1.56
N ASP A 151 -14.82 21.38 -2.86
CA ASP A 151 -14.04 22.20 -3.77
C ASP A 151 -14.25 23.70 -3.49
N GLU A 152 -13.43 24.56 -4.08
CA GLU A 152 -13.49 26.02 -3.90
C GLU A 152 -14.85 26.61 -4.36
N TYR A 153 -15.58 25.90 -5.21
CA TYR A 153 -16.86 26.32 -5.77
C TYR A 153 -18.06 25.65 -5.08
N GLY A 154 -17.81 24.72 -4.12
CA GLY A 154 -18.85 24.09 -3.30
C GLY A 154 -19.70 23.04 -4.01
N GLY A 155 -19.26 22.54 -5.18
CA GLY A 155 -20.03 21.58 -5.99
C GLY A 155 -19.58 20.13 -5.86
N GLU A 156 -18.29 19.87 -5.79
CA GLU A 156 -17.74 18.52 -5.72
C GLU A 156 -16.86 18.33 -4.51
N MET A 157 -16.78 17.09 -4.03
CA MET A 157 -15.88 16.74 -2.94
C MET A 157 -14.55 16.24 -3.52
N THR A 158 -13.45 16.83 -3.11
CA THR A 158 -12.11 16.46 -3.54
C THR A 158 -11.41 15.69 -2.43
N ALA A 159 -10.79 14.56 -2.78
CA ALA A 159 -9.96 13.81 -1.85
C ALA A 159 -8.57 14.43 -1.72
N THR A 160 -8.05 14.43 -0.50
CA THR A 160 -6.69 14.91 -0.24
C THR A 160 -6.03 14.13 0.87
N LEU A 161 -4.71 13.94 0.76
CA LEU A 161 -3.86 13.35 1.80
C LEU A 161 -3.07 14.47 2.46
N LYS A 162 -3.35 14.76 3.74
CA LYS A 162 -2.72 15.86 4.49
C LYS A 162 -2.61 15.52 5.97
N ARG A 163 -1.79 16.27 6.70
CA ARG A 163 -1.77 16.23 8.15
C ARG A 163 -2.96 17.00 8.71
N PHE A 164 -3.72 16.34 9.57
CA PHE A 164 -4.99 16.83 10.10
C PHE A 164 -4.82 17.56 11.41
N TYR A 165 -5.55 18.68 11.55
CA TYR A 165 -5.72 19.40 12.80
C TYR A 165 -7.14 19.92 12.93
N LYS A 166 -7.77 19.64 14.07
CA LYS A 166 -9.06 20.22 14.46
C LYS A 166 -8.81 21.46 15.28
N GLU A 167 -9.24 22.60 14.77
CA GLU A 167 -9.15 23.91 15.43
C GLU A 167 -10.55 24.40 15.83
N ARG A 168 -10.60 25.53 16.58
CA ARG A 168 -11.90 26.09 16.98
C ARG A 168 -12.68 26.58 15.74
N GLY A 169 -13.76 25.86 15.41
CA GLY A 169 -14.69 26.23 14.32
C GLY A 169 -14.22 25.92 12.91
N ARG A 170 -13.08 25.24 12.74
CA ARG A 170 -12.56 24.83 11.43
C ARG A 170 -11.62 23.64 11.53
N TYR A 171 -11.26 23.10 10.39
CA TYR A 171 -10.20 22.09 10.24
C TYR A 171 -9.07 22.68 9.43
N ARG A 172 -7.83 22.33 9.80
CA ARG A 172 -6.61 22.65 9.06
C ARG A 172 -6.02 21.36 8.53
N LEU A 173 -5.78 21.34 7.23
CA LEU A 173 -5.13 20.26 6.52
C LEU A 173 -3.77 20.79 6.04
N GLN A 174 -2.72 20.33 6.68
CA GLN A 174 -1.36 20.81 6.45
C GLN A 174 -0.65 19.86 5.47
N PRO A 175 -0.14 20.38 4.34
CA PRO A 175 0.79 19.63 3.51
C PRO A 175 2.13 19.45 4.25
N GLU A 176 2.80 18.38 4.01
CA GLU A 176 4.18 18.14 4.42
C GLU A 176 5.12 18.49 3.26
N ASN A 177 5.05 19.77 2.85
CA ASN A 177 5.86 20.37 1.80
C ASN A 177 5.97 21.89 2.09
N ASP A 178 7.19 22.37 2.29
CA ASP A 178 7.46 23.76 2.69
C ASP A 178 7.04 24.81 1.65
N THR A 179 6.82 24.40 0.40
CA THR A 179 6.37 25.29 -0.68
C THR A 179 4.85 25.44 -0.75
N MET A 180 4.10 24.62 -0.01
CA MET A 180 2.65 24.58 -0.04
C MET A 180 2.03 25.23 1.19
N LYS A 181 0.81 25.76 1.04
CA LYS A 181 0.06 26.38 2.13
C LYS A 181 -0.95 25.43 2.74
N ASP A 182 -1.25 25.65 4.02
CA ASP A 182 -2.31 24.97 4.73
C ASP A 182 -3.68 25.24 4.09
N ILE A 183 -4.52 24.20 4.06
CA ILE A 183 -5.90 24.28 3.60
C ILE A 183 -6.81 24.38 4.83
N TYR A 184 -7.71 25.35 4.83
CA TYR A 184 -8.68 25.57 5.92
C TYR A 184 -10.09 25.35 5.42
N VAL A 185 -10.82 24.42 6.07
CA VAL A 185 -12.20 24.10 5.72
C VAL A 185 -13.10 24.11 6.95
N LYS A 186 -14.40 24.39 6.76
CA LYS A 186 -15.39 24.33 7.85
C LYS A 186 -15.92 22.92 8.09
N SER A 187 -15.90 22.09 7.05
CA SER A 187 -16.34 20.70 7.11
C SER A 187 -15.44 19.84 6.24
N LEU A 188 -15.28 18.59 6.63
CA LEU A 188 -14.62 17.55 5.85
C LEU A 188 -15.17 16.18 6.28
N GLU A 189 -14.94 15.18 5.46
CA GLU A 189 -15.18 13.77 5.78
C GLU A 189 -13.85 13.04 5.81
N ILE A 190 -13.53 12.37 6.93
CA ILE A 190 -12.32 11.55 7.04
C ILE A 190 -12.65 10.15 6.51
N LEU A 191 -11.91 9.68 5.53
CA LEU A 191 -12.01 8.32 4.99
C LEU A 191 -11.09 7.33 5.72
N GLY A 192 -10.00 7.82 6.30
CA GLY A 192 -9.07 7.01 7.06
C GLY A 192 -7.77 7.73 7.39
N ILE A 193 -6.91 7.04 8.13
CA ILE A 193 -5.57 7.51 8.51
C ILE A 193 -4.49 6.72 7.78
N ALA A 194 -3.44 7.39 7.36
CA ALA A 194 -2.25 6.76 6.80
C ALA A 194 -1.47 6.02 7.90
N VAL A 195 -1.15 4.77 7.65
CA VAL A 195 -0.44 3.91 8.62
C VAL A 195 0.91 3.43 8.11
N LYS A 196 1.05 3.25 6.80
CA LYS A 196 2.28 2.79 6.13
C LYS A 196 2.39 3.41 4.75
N THR A 197 3.61 3.46 4.22
CA THR A 197 3.89 3.82 2.83
C THR A 197 4.74 2.73 2.20
N ILE A 198 4.46 2.39 0.96
CA ILE A 198 5.22 1.46 0.14
C ILE A 198 5.70 2.26 -1.06
N SER A 199 7.01 2.33 -1.22
CA SER A 199 7.69 3.09 -2.28
C SER A 199 8.56 2.16 -3.11
N ASP A 200 8.62 2.41 -4.42
CA ASP A 200 9.61 1.77 -5.27
C ASP A 200 11.00 2.40 -5.05
N VAL A 201 12.01 1.57 -4.94
CA VAL A 201 13.40 2.04 -4.88
C VAL A 201 13.77 2.57 -6.27
N LYS A 202 14.09 3.85 -6.35
CA LYS A 202 14.53 4.52 -7.58
C LYS A 202 16.05 4.47 -7.72
#